data_7b292ea7a75518274ff351fea8978d15
#
_entry.id   7b292ea7a75518274ff351fea8978d15
#
_cell.length_a   1.000
_cell.length_b   1.000
_cell.length_c   1.000
_cell.angle_alpha   90.00
_cell.angle_beta   90.00
_cell.angle_gamma   90.00
#
_symmetry.space_group_name_H-M   'P 1'
#
loop_
_entity.id
_entity.type
_entity.pdbx_description
1 polymer ?
#
loop_
_entity_poly.entity_id
_entity_poly.type
_entity_poly.pdbx_seq_one_letter_code
_entity_poly.pdbx_strand_id
1 'polypeptide(L)'
;MSDQNKLAILSAISSDRTPGKAARFSFNSLTKTLNLSKEDMDTLLVELNKNRFVSQYVKKGVDGFTIVLNQKGLDAVQDGSFI
;
A
#
# COMPACT_ATOMS: atom_id res chain seq x y z
N MET A 1 -9.43 10.80 -5.96
CA MET A 1 -8.99 9.49 -5.49
C MET A 1 -9.67 9.16 -4.21
N SER A 2 -10.14 7.97 -4.07
CA SER A 2 -10.94 7.66 -2.91
C SER A 2 -10.10 7.07 -1.79
N ASP A 3 -10.47 7.42 -0.57
CA ASP A 3 -9.86 6.84 0.61
C ASP A 3 -10.10 5.34 0.69
N GLN A 4 -11.19 4.87 0.09
CA GLN A 4 -11.48 3.44 -0.01
C GLN A 4 -10.38 2.68 -0.72
N ASN A 5 -9.87 3.21 -1.83
CA ASN A 5 -8.80 2.56 -2.57
C ASN A 5 -7.50 2.54 -1.77
N LYS A 6 -7.20 3.64 -1.09
CA LYS A 6 -6.03 3.68 -0.21
C LYS A 6 -6.14 2.65 0.91
N LEU A 7 -7.31 2.57 1.51
CA LEU A 7 -7.55 1.62 2.60
C LEU A 7 -7.45 0.18 2.10
N ALA A 8 -7.97 -0.09 0.90
CA ALA A 8 -7.87 -1.41 0.29
C ALA A 8 -6.41 -1.81 0.03
N ILE A 9 -5.60 -0.87 -0.42
CA ILE A 9 -4.17 -1.12 -0.62
C ILE A 9 -3.48 -1.41 0.70
N LEU A 10 -3.73 -0.61 1.71
CA LEU A 10 -3.15 -0.82 3.05
C LEU A 10 -3.57 -2.17 3.62
N SER A 11 -4.84 -2.52 3.46
CA SER A 11 -5.36 -3.80 3.93
C SER A 11 -4.66 -4.98 3.24
N ALA A 12 -4.47 -4.89 1.92
CA ALA A 12 -3.79 -5.92 1.17
C ALA A 12 -2.32 -6.05 1.60
N ILE A 13 -1.65 -4.94 1.85
CA ILE A 13 -0.26 -4.93 2.30
C ILE A 13 -0.16 -5.53 3.71
N SER A 14 -1.10 -5.20 4.58
CA SER A 14 -1.03 -5.60 6.00
C SER A 14 -1.42 -7.04 6.25
N SER A 15 -2.10 -7.70 5.32
CA SER A 15 -2.71 -9.01 5.56
C SER A 15 -1.72 -10.08 5.99
N ASP A 16 -0.49 -10.03 5.48
CA ASP A 16 0.52 -11.05 5.76
C ASP A 16 1.82 -10.46 6.33
N ARG A 17 1.78 -9.23 6.83
CA ARG A 17 3.03 -8.56 7.17
C ARG A 17 2.97 -7.90 8.54
N THR A 18 4.12 -7.90 9.20
CA THR A 18 4.31 -7.23 10.47
C THR A 18 4.72 -5.77 10.21
N PRO A 19 4.10 -4.79 10.89
CA PRO A 19 4.52 -3.40 10.75
C PRO A 19 6.00 -3.21 11.03
N GLY A 20 6.63 -2.34 10.25
CA GLY A 20 8.04 -2.04 10.39
C GLY A 20 8.97 -2.93 9.59
N LYS A 21 8.45 -3.95 8.92
CA LYS A 21 9.26 -4.82 8.07
C LYS A 21 8.97 -4.59 6.61
N ALA A 22 10.02 -4.53 5.80
CA ALA A 22 9.88 -4.39 4.36
C ALA A 22 9.26 -5.66 3.77
N ALA A 23 8.37 -5.48 2.82
CA ALA A 23 7.74 -6.59 2.12
C ALA A 23 7.73 -6.29 0.63
N ARG A 24 7.84 -7.35 -0.17
CA ARG A 24 7.82 -7.22 -1.62
C ARG A 24 6.48 -7.65 -2.18
N PHE A 25 5.95 -6.86 -3.09
CA PHE A 25 4.67 -7.11 -3.73
C PHE A 25 4.79 -6.96 -5.23
N SER A 26 3.82 -7.52 -5.95
CA SER A 26 3.73 -7.41 -7.40
C SER A 26 2.60 -6.44 -7.76
N PHE A 27 2.87 -5.46 -8.62
CA PHE A 27 1.84 -4.57 -9.14
C PHE A 27 0.75 -5.38 -9.85
N ASN A 28 1.15 -6.35 -10.68
CA ASN A 28 0.21 -7.15 -11.43
C ASN A 28 -0.78 -7.87 -10.50
N SER A 29 -0.29 -8.46 -9.45
CA SER A 29 -1.12 -9.17 -8.47
C SER A 29 -2.09 -8.22 -7.76
N LEU A 30 -1.58 -7.10 -7.26
CA LEU A 30 -2.40 -6.16 -6.51
C LEU A 30 -3.39 -5.41 -7.40
N THR A 31 -3.01 -5.05 -8.62
CA THR A 31 -3.93 -4.38 -9.52
C THR A 31 -5.10 -5.26 -9.88
N LYS A 32 -4.88 -6.55 -10.06
CA LYS A 32 -5.97 -7.50 -10.31
C LYS A 32 -6.87 -7.64 -9.09
N THR A 33 -6.27 -7.80 -7.93
CA THR A 33 -7.01 -7.98 -6.68
C THR A 33 -7.87 -6.76 -6.36
N LEU A 34 -7.34 -5.56 -6.56
CA LEU A 34 -7.99 -4.32 -6.20
C LEU A 34 -8.72 -3.65 -7.36
N ASN A 35 -8.60 -4.22 -8.55
CA ASN A 35 -9.23 -3.67 -9.77
C ASN A 35 -8.81 -2.23 -10.03
N LEU A 36 -7.51 -1.97 -9.90
CA LEU A 36 -6.91 -0.66 -10.14
C LEU A 36 -5.88 -0.77 -11.26
N SER A 37 -5.67 0.32 -11.99
CA SER A 37 -4.59 0.36 -12.96
C SER A 37 -3.25 0.50 -12.24
N LYS A 38 -2.17 0.14 -12.91
CA LYS A 38 -0.83 0.29 -12.35
C LYS A 38 -0.52 1.75 -12.03
N GLU A 39 -0.94 2.67 -12.89
CA GLU A 39 -0.77 4.11 -12.67
C GLU A 39 -1.49 4.57 -11.42
N ASP A 40 -2.74 4.17 -11.26
CA ASP A 40 -3.52 4.55 -10.09
C ASP A 40 -2.92 3.97 -8.83
N MET A 41 -2.48 2.71 -8.89
CA MET A 41 -1.82 2.05 -7.78
C MET A 41 -0.56 2.80 -7.36
N ASP A 42 0.28 3.16 -8.33
CA ASP A 42 1.51 3.90 -8.07
C ASP A 42 1.21 5.25 -7.42
N THR A 43 0.25 5.98 -7.96
CA THR A 43 -0.14 7.28 -7.41
C THR A 43 -0.60 7.17 -5.96
N LEU A 44 -1.43 6.16 -5.67
CA LEU A 44 -1.93 5.94 -4.32
C LEU A 44 -0.81 5.55 -3.36
N LEU A 45 0.11 4.70 -3.81
CA LEU A 45 1.26 4.29 -2.99
C LEU A 45 2.17 5.47 -2.70
N VAL A 46 2.40 6.36 -3.68
CA VAL A 46 3.19 7.57 -3.47
C VAL A 46 2.51 8.46 -2.43
N GLU A 47 1.21 8.63 -2.52
CA GLU A 47 0.46 9.43 -1.55
C GLU A 47 0.52 8.81 -0.14
N LEU A 48 0.36 7.50 -0.04
CA LEU A 48 0.46 6.82 1.24
C LEU A 48 1.85 6.97 1.85
N ASN A 49 2.89 6.91 1.02
CA ASN A 49 4.26 7.12 1.47
C ASN A 49 4.48 8.55 1.93
N LYS A 50 3.93 9.51 1.19
CA LYS A 50 4.05 10.93 1.53
C LYS A 50 3.36 11.25 2.84
N ASN A 51 2.26 10.61 3.13
CA ASN A 51 1.49 10.81 4.35
C ASN A 51 1.90 9.88 5.48
N ARG A 52 2.96 9.11 5.27
CA ARG A 52 3.57 8.24 6.29
C ARG A 52 2.71 7.08 6.76
N PHE A 53 1.72 6.68 5.98
CA PHE A 53 1.02 5.42 6.22
C PHE A 53 1.92 4.24 5.90
N VAL A 54 2.78 4.42 4.91
CA VAL A 54 3.83 3.48 4.54
C VAL A 54 5.13 4.25 4.35
N SER A 55 6.25 3.55 4.30
CA SER A 55 7.54 4.16 4.03
C SER A 55 8.40 3.25 3.17
N GLN A 56 9.50 3.80 2.65
CA GLN A 56 10.46 3.05 1.83
C GLN A 56 9.80 2.38 0.63
N TYR A 57 8.88 3.09 -0.02
CA TYR A 57 8.28 2.62 -1.25
C TYR A 57 9.32 2.71 -2.37
N VAL A 58 9.79 1.57 -2.83
CA VAL A 58 10.82 1.47 -3.87
C VAL A 58 10.37 0.47 -4.92
N LYS A 59 10.38 0.90 -6.17
CA LYS A 59 10.05 0.01 -7.29
C LYS A 59 11.23 -0.92 -7.55
N LYS A 60 10.93 -2.20 -7.72
CA LYS A 60 11.93 -3.24 -7.97
C LYS A 60 11.58 -4.00 -9.25
N GLY A 61 12.47 -3.96 -10.22
CA GLY A 61 12.26 -4.64 -11.48
C GLY A 61 11.12 -4.04 -12.29
N VAL A 62 10.52 -4.87 -13.14
CA VAL A 62 9.48 -4.42 -14.06
C VAL A 62 8.11 -4.30 -13.39
N ASP A 63 7.83 -5.16 -12.44
CA ASP A 63 6.48 -5.27 -11.89
C ASP A 63 6.43 -5.26 -10.36
N GLY A 64 7.56 -5.37 -9.68
CA GLY A 64 7.60 -5.47 -8.23
C GLY A 64 7.86 -4.16 -7.52
N PHE A 65 7.59 -4.14 -6.25
CA PHE A 65 7.98 -3.05 -5.37
C PHE A 65 8.15 -3.56 -3.96
N THR A 66 8.92 -2.82 -3.16
CA THR A 66 9.03 -3.08 -1.73
C THR A 66 8.46 -1.90 -0.98
N ILE A 67 7.93 -2.16 0.20
CA ILE A 67 7.28 -1.13 1.00
C ILE A 67 7.27 -1.56 2.47
N VAL A 68 7.30 -0.61 3.36
CA VAL A 68 7.19 -0.85 4.80
C VAL A 68 5.87 -0.28 5.28
N LEU A 69 5.06 -1.09 5.95
CA LEU A 69 3.83 -0.64 6.57
C LEU A 69 4.16 0.01 7.91
N ASN A 70 3.80 1.28 8.05
CA ASN A 70 4.00 2.00 9.31
C ASN A 70 2.83 1.74 10.26
N GLN A 71 3.03 2.07 11.53
CA GLN A 71 1.98 1.93 12.53
C GLN A 71 0.75 2.75 12.17
N LYS A 72 0.95 3.94 11.62
CA LYS A 72 -0.15 4.80 11.17
C LYS A 72 -1.01 4.09 10.11
N GLY A 73 -0.36 3.38 9.18
CA GLY A 73 -1.09 2.61 8.16
C GLY A 73 -1.87 1.46 8.76
N LEU A 74 -1.28 0.75 9.70
CA LEU A 74 -1.97 -0.34 10.38
C LEU A 74 -3.17 0.17 11.17
N ASP A 75 -3.00 1.29 11.87
CA ASP A 75 -4.10 1.90 12.62
C ASP A 75 -5.25 2.29 11.70
N ALA A 76 -4.94 2.83 10.53
CA ALA A 76 -5.96 3.19 9.55
C ALA A 76 -6.74 1.96 9.08
N VAL A 77 -6.05 0.84 8.87
CA VAL A 77 -6.71 -0.42 8.48
C VAL A 77 -7.61 -0.92 9.60
N GLN A 78 -7.14 -0.89 10.84
CA GLN A 78 -7.90 -1.37 11.99
C GLN A 78 -9.12 -0.50 12.25
N ASP A 79 -8.99 0.81 12.11
CA ASP A 79 -10.09 1.74 12.33
C ASP A 79 -11.02 1.85 11.12
N GLY A 80 -10.57 1.42 9.96
CA GLY A 80 -11.34 1.51 8.73
C GLY A 80 -11.43 2.91 8.16
N SER A 81 -10.51 3.82 8.54
CA SER A 81 -10.56 5.19 8.06
C SER A 81 -9.19 5.86 8.16
N PHE A 82 -9.06 7.00 7.48
CA PHE A 82 -7.84 7.80 7.49
C PHE A 82 -7.92 9.00 8.42
N ILE A 83 -8.82 8.97 9.31
CA ILE A 83 -8.99 10.06 10.29
C ILE A 83 -7.89 10.02 11.35
#